data_7a1e330692d29194c071b779d63f17e1
#
_entry.id   7a1e330692d29194c071b779d63f17e1
#
_cell.length_a   1.000
_cell.length_b   1.000
_cell.length_c   1.000
_cell.angle_alpha   90.00
_cell.angle_beta   90.00
_cell.angle_gamma   90.00
#
_symmetry.space_group_name_H-M   'P 1'
#
loop_
_entity.id
_entity.type
_entity.pdbx_description
1 polymer ?
#
loop_
_entity_poly.entity_id
_entity_poly.type
_entity_poly.pdbx_seq_one_letter_code
_entity_poly.pdbx_strand_id
1 'polypeptide(L)'
;MSEHSDVVVVGGGVIGACVTQALAARGAAVTLLERESEVCPTASAVYANCGLLVPSEVEPLAHPGALGQGLRWLLDGSSPFYVKPRASLDLARWLWLFRGACAPEVARSHAPLLHELSEVSAALHDELAAVGGGPSIGGGRGHADAGRGTGDGIGGEGGGAGWRFHRNGWLFVYETAAGLAAAEAAADQTRALGVRVEVLSATEVRERAPQVRAASVVGGVLTPDDGHMDPAAFTRAMVARAQRDGAAIVTGAEVYGFETGGGATGAGVRALRTTRGVFAADQVVIAAGAWSPRLLRELGLRLPIEPAKGYSIDVARPDGTPDLPLCVGEAHVVLTPLGETLRLGSTLELAGWDMRLRQKRLAGLRRAAARVVGVPDEGPVRQVWRGPRPLTPDGLPVIGRSPRHANMVLATGHCMLGLSLGPVTGRLAAEVCAGETPSIDITALAADRFGV
;
A
#
# COMPACT_ATOMS: atom_id res chain seq x y z
N MET A 1 9.58 -17.92 30.12
CA MET A 1 9.48 -19.12 29.25
C MET A 1 9.46 -18.57 27.84
N SER A 2 10.33 -19.08 26.94
CA SER A 2 10.28 -18.68 25.53
C SER A 2 9.10 -19.40 24.89
N GLU A 3 8.14 -18.63 24.34
CA GLU A 3 7.11 -19.22 23.50
C GLU A 3 7.77 -19.61 22.17
N HIS A 4 7.62 -20.86 21.76
CA HIS A 4 8.12 -21.36 20.48
C HIS A 4 7.00 -21.35 19.45
N SER A 5 7.30 -20.86 18.25
CA SER A 5 6.40 -20.83 17.10
C SER A 5 7.11 -21.38 15.87
N ASP A 6 6.39 -22.03 14.96
CA ASP A 6 6.95 -22.40 13.66
C ASP A 6 7.44 -21.17 12.91
N VAL A 7 6.62 -20.10 12.94
CA VAL A 7 6.94 -18.84 12.26
C VAL A 7 6.65 -17.64 13.17
N VAL A 8 7.61 -16.75 13.31
CA VAL A 8 7.41 -15.43 13.91
C VAL A 8 7.38 -14.37 12.82
N VAL A 9 6.28 -13.60 12.74
CA VAL A 9 6.09 -12.48 11.80
C VAL A 9 6.31 -11.16 12.54
N VAL A 10 7.19 -10.30 12.02
CA VAL A 10 7.51 -8.99 12.64
C VAL A 10 6.85 -7.86 11.87
N GLY A 11 5.89 -7.18 12.50
CA GLY A 11 5.17 -6.02 11.99
C GLY A 11 3.68 -6.28 11.73
N GLY A 12 2.81 -5.58 12.45
CA GLY A 12 1.34 -5.69 12.38
C GLY A 12 0.67 -4.75 11.35
N GLY A 13 1.41 -4.33 10.31
CA GLY A 13 0.85 -3.65 9.13
C GLY A 13 0.15 -4.64 8.19
N VAL A 14 -0.36 -4.14 7.03
CA VAL A 14 -1.12 -4.96 6.08
C VAL A 14 -0.34 -6.18 5.58
N ILE A 15 0.97 -6.04 5.33
CA ILE A 15 1.79 -7.15 4.83
C ILE A 15 1.92 -8.23 5.91
N GLY A 16 2.29 -7.86 7.14
CA GLY A 16 2.37 -8.84 8.23
C GLY A 16 1.03 -9.49 8.55
N ALA A 17 -0.07 -8.74 8.48
CA ALA A 17 -1.43 -9.27 8.65
C ALA A 17 -1.76 -10.34 7.58
N CYS A 18 -1.49 -10.04 6.29
CA CYS A 18 -1.73 -10.99 5.20
C CYS A 18 -0.80 -12.22 5.28
N VAL A 19 0.48 -12.03 5.64
CA VAL A 19 1.42 -13.13 5.83
C VAL A 19 0.97 -14.04 6.98
N THR A 20 0.60 -13.44 8.13
CA THR A 20 0.13 -14.19 9.29
C THR A 20 -1.14 -14.99 8.97
N GLN A 21 -2.08 -14.36 8.25
CA GLN A 21 -3.30 -15.03 7.82
C GLN A 21 -3.00 -16.20 6.86
N ALA A 22 -2.15 -15.99 5.86
CA ALA A 22 -1.81 -17.03 4.89
C ALA A 22 -1.09 -18.23 5.53
N LEU A 23 -0.20 -18.00 6.50
CA LEU A 23 0.50 -19.03 7.25
C LEU A 23 -0.46 -19.79 8.18
N ALA A 24 -1.29 -19.08 8.95
CA ALA A 24 -2.25 -19.69 9.88
C ALA A 24 -3.29 -20.52 9.14
N ALA A 25 -3.81 -20.05 8.00
CA ALA A 25 -4.73 -20.79 7.15
C ALA A 25 -4.13 -22.10 6.59
N ARG A 26 -2.80 -22.24 6.58
CA ARG A 26 -2.06 -23.47 6.20
C ARG A 26 -1.73 -24.35 7.41
N GLY A 27 -2.18 -23.98 8.61
CA GLY A 27 -2.01 -24.74 9.85
C GLY A 27 -0.66 -24.52 10.55
N ALA A 28 0.14 -23.52 10.17
CA ALA A 28 1.38 -23.20 10.87
C ALA A 28 1.09 -22.55 12.24
N ALA A 29 1.90 -22.86 13.25
CA ALA A 29 1.89 -22.15 14.53
C ALA A 29 2.59 -20.79 14.37
N VAL A 30 1.81 -19.71 14.21
CA VAL A 30 2.31 -18.36 13.88
C VAL A 30 2.16 -17.40 15.05
N THR A 31 3.21 -16.65 15.33
CA THR A 31 3.13 -15.47 16.23
C THR A 31 3.43 -14.20 15.46
N LEU A 32 2.48 -13.25 15.47
CA LEU A 32 2.66 -11.88 14.96
C LEU A 32 3.13 -10.96 16.09
N LEU A 33 4.26 -10.30 15.90
CA LEU A 33 4.80 -9.29 16.82
C LEU A 33 4.57 -7.88 16.27
N GLU A 34 3.87 -7.04 17.03
CA GLU A 34 3.69 -5.62 16.72
C GLU A 34 4.22 -4.78 17.88
N ARG A 35 5.03 -3.76 17.59
CA ARG A 35 5.64 -2.91 18.63
C ARG A 35 4.65 -1.96 19.30
N GLU A 36 3.64 -1.51 18.57
CA GLU A 36 2.60 -0.63 19.11
C GLU A 36 1.57 -1.43 19.92
N SER A 37 0.71 -0.73 20.64
CA SER A 37 -0.32 -1.37 21.48
C SER A 37 -1.46 -2.03 20.70
N GLU A 38 -1.53 -1.81 19.40
CA GLU A 38 -2.56 -2.34 18.52
C GLU A 38 -1.99 -2.71 17.14
N VAL A 39 -2.65 -3.63 16.44
CA VAL A 39 -2.35 -3.93 15.03
C VAL A 39 -2.88 -2.82 14.13
N CYS A 40 -2.24 -2.62 12.97
CA CYS A 40 -2.53 -1.50 12.09
C CYS A 40 -2.48 -0.15 12.82
N PRO A 41 -1.41 0.15 13.57
CA PRO A 41 -1.34 1.35 14.38
C PRO A 41 -1.34 2.61 13.51
N THR A 42 -1.66 3.75 14.12
CA THR A 42 -1.67 5.06 13.43
C THR A 42 -0.31 5.44 12.82
N ALA A 43 0.78 4.88 13.33
CA ALA A 43 2.12 5.02 12.76
C ALA A 43 2.34 4.18 11.49
N SER A 44 1.52 3.17 11.25
CA SER A 44 1.61 2.29 10.07
C SER A 44 1.34 3.05 8.78
N ALA A 45 2.04 2.69 7.70
CA ALA A 45 1.82 3.26 6.38
C ALA A 45 0.44 2.96 5.78
N VAL A 46 -0.27 1.98 6.33
CA VAL A 46 -1.59 1.53 5.82
C VAL A 46 -2.76 2.18 6.55
N TYR A 47 -2.61 2.62 7.80
CA TYR A 47 -3.72 3.02 8.69
C TYR A 47 -4.74 3.97 8.04
N ALA A 48 -4.28 5.02 7.40
CA ALA A 48 -5.13 5.98 6.70
C ALA A 48 -4.53 6.40 5.35
N ASN A 49 -4.01 5.43 4.60
CA ASN A 49 -3.65 5.65 3.20
C ASN A 49 -4.93 5.83 2.36
N CYS A 50 -4.79 6.03 1.05
CA CYS A 50 -5.94 6.29 0.16
C CYS A 50 -6.89 5.09 0.01
N GLY A 51 -6.55 3.90 0.54
CA GLY A 51 -7.43 2.73 0.47
C GLY A 51 -7.63 2.17 -0.94
N LEU A 52 -6.79 2.54 -1.90
CA LEU A 52 -6.89 2.08 -3.28
C LEU A 52 -6.40 0.65 -3.43
N LEU A 53 -7.10 -0.11 -4.23
CA LEU A 53 -6.71 -1.39 -4.78
C LEU A 53 -6.64 -1.22 -6.29
N VAL A 54 -5.43 -1.24 -6.84
CA VAL A 54 -5.14 -0.73 -8.18
C VAL A 54 -4.36 -1.74 -9.03
N PRO A 55 -5.02 -2.78 -9.57
CA PRO A 55 -4.41 -3.68 -10.54
C PRO A 55 -3.83 -2.95 -11.75
N SER A 56 -4.38 -1.78 -12.08
CA SER A 56 -3.93 -0.94 -13.18
C SER A 56 -2.58 -0.25 -12.98
N GLU A 57 -2.12 -0.14 -11.73
CA GLU A 57 -0.86 0.55 -11.38
C GLU A 57 0.33 -0.39 -11.62
N VAL A 58 0.68 -0.58 -12.87
CA VAL A 58 1.74 -1.48 -13.33
C VAL A 58 3.06 -0.75 -13.61
N GLU A 59 3.04 0.57 -13.67
CA GLU A 59 4.25 1.36 -13.89
C GLU A 59 4.99 1.58 -12.55
N PRO A 60 6.26 1.15 -12.43
CA PRO A 60 7.03 1.40 -11.22
C PRO A 60 7.28 2.90 -11.03
N LEU A 61 7.44 3.34 -9.77
CA LEU A 61 7.81 4.73 -9.44
C LEU A 61 9.07 5.20 -10.17
N ALA A 62 10.00 4.29 -10.43
CA ALA A 62 11.23 4.51 -11.20
C ALA A 62 10.94 4.34 -12.69
N HIS A 63 10.51 5.39 -13.37
CA HIS A 63 10.27 5.42 -14.81
C HIS A 63 11.15 6.48 -15.50
N PRO A 64 11.36 6.45 -16.81
CA PRO A 64 12.30 7.34 -17.51
C PRO A 64 12.04 8.84 -17.33
N GLY A 65 10.77 9.24 -17.16
CA GLY A 65 10.38 10.63 -16.88
C GLY A 65 10.57 11.11 -15.45
N ALA A 66 10.70 10.18 -14.48
CA ALA A 66 10.65 10.46 -13.06
C ALA A 66 11.72 11.45 -12.57
N LEU A 67 12.96 11.35 -13.10
CA LEU A 67 14.05 12.26 -12.71
C LEU A 67 13.79 13.70 -13.14
N GLY A 68 13.36 13.91 -14.39
CA GLY A 68 13.07 15.24 -14.92
C GLY A 68 11.87 15.88 -14.23
N GLN A 69 10.84 15.08 -13.97
CA GLN A 69 9.66 15.51 -13.24
C GLN A 69 10.00 15.82 -11.78
N GLY A 70 10.81 14.98 -11.11
CA GLY A 70 11.27 15.20 -9.75
C GLY A 70 12.06 16.51 -9.58
N LEU A 71 12.95 16.85 -10.53
CA LEU A 71 13.69 18.10 -10.53
C LEU A 71 12.77 19.33 -10.68
N ARG A 72 11.77 19.27 -11.57
CA ARG A 72 10.76 20.34 -11.71
C ARG A 72 9.97 20.51 -10.41
N TRP A 73 9.57 19.42 -9.80
CA TRP A 73 8.81 19.44 -8.54
C TRP A 73 9.59 19.95 -7.34
N LEU A 74 10.92 19.80 -7.33
CA LEU A 74 11.76 20.35 -6.26
C LEU A 74 11.75 21.89 -6.25
N LEU A 75 11.48 22.53 -7.39
CA LEU A 75 11.40 23.97 -7.53
C LEU A 75 10.01 24.53 -7.15
N ASP A 76 8.99 23.66 -7.05
CA ASP A 76 7.63 24.03 -6.69
C ASP A 76 7.32 23.62 -5.24
N GLY A 77 7.19 24.61 -4.37
CA GLY A 77 6.88 24.38 -2.95
C GLY A 77 5.48 23.81 -2.68
N SER A 78 4.58 23.79 -3.68
CA SER A 78 3.25 23.19 -3.64
C SER A 78 3.18 21.78 -4.22
N SER A 79 4.25 21.32 -4.85
CA SER A 79 4.38 20.00 -5.48
C SER A 79 3.99 18.86 -4.54
N PRO A 80 3.33 17.81 -5.04
CA PRO A 80 3.06 16.60 -4.27
C PRO A 80 4.32 15.83 -3.88
N PHE A 81 5.42 16.04 -4.58
CA PHE A 81 6.73 15.39 -4.33
C PHE A 81 7.72 16.34 -3.67
N TYR A 82 8.50 15.83 -2.73
CA TYR A 82 9.55 16.59 -2.07
C TYR A 82 10.70 15.71 -1.59
N VAL A 83 11.92 16.14 -1.83
CA VAL A 83 13.11 15.56 -1.22
C VAL A 83 13.70 16.56 -0.24
N LYS A 84 13.72 16.21 1.05
CA LYS A 84 14.33 17.05 2.08
C LYS A 84 15.85 16.97 1.96
N PRO A 85 16.56 18.08 1.70
CA PRO A 85 18.02 18.09 1.71
C PRO A 85 18.55 17.64 3.07
N ARG A 86 19.39 16.61 3.08
CA ARG A 86 20.06 16.09 4.27
C ARG A 86 21.31 15.33 3.89
N ALA A 87 22.33 15.39 4.73
CA ALA A 87 23.52 14.55 4.61
C ALA A 87 23.16 13.13 5.09
N SER A 88 22.98 12.20 4.16
CA SER A 88 22.63 10.81 4.44
C SER A 88 23.19 9.91 3.34
N LEU A 89 24.08 8.99 3.73
CA LEU A 89 24.64 8.00 2.80
C LEU A 89 23.55 7.02 2.31
N ASP A 90 22.58 6.68 3.17
CA ASP A 90 21.47 5.81 2.79
C ASP A 90 20.60 6.48 1.71
N LEU A 91 20.28 7.78 1.85
CA LEU A 91 19.56 8.53 0.80
C LEU A 91 20.37 8.65 -0.49
N ALA A 92 21.68 8.95 -0.39
CA ALA A 92 22.54 9.06 -1.56
C ALA A 92 22.61 7.73 -2.32
N ARG A 93 22.78 6.60 -1.61
CA ARG A 93 22.72 5.25 -2.20
C ARG A 93 21.34 4.98 -2.83
N TRP A 94 20.25 5.31 -2.13
CA TRP A 94 18.90 5.13 -2.65
C TRP A 94 18.69 5.92 -3.95
N LEU A 95 19.07 7.20 -3.99
CA LEU A 95 18.95 8.04 -5.20
C LEU A 95 19.81 7.54 -6.36
N TRP A 96 20.98 7.01 -6.07
CA TRP A 96 21.86 6.41 -7.09
C TRP A 96 21.24 5.16 -7.70
N LEU A 97 20.67 4.26 -6.88
CA LEU A 97 19.94 3.07 -7.33
C LEU A 97 18.67 3.45 -8.09
N PHE A 98 17.91 4.43 -7.58
CA PHE A 98 16.71 4.95 -8.23
C PHE A 98 17.01 5.49 -9.63
N ARG A 99 18.10 6.23 -9.78
CA ARG A 99 18.53 6.70 -11.10
C ARG A 99 18.80 5.54 -12.06
N GLY A 100 19.44 4.47 -11.60
CA GLY A 100 19.66 3.26 -12.39
C GLY A 100 18.36 2.57 -12.80
N ALA A 101 17.40 2.49 -11.85
CA ALA A 101 16.09 1.90 -12.09
C ALA A 101 15.21 2.71 -13.05
N CYS A 102 15.46 4.03 -13.21
CA CYS A 102 14.76 4.86 -14.19
C CYS A 102 15.18 4.57 -15.65
N ALA A 103 16.12 3.66 -15.90
CA ALA A 103 16.46 3.27 -17.27
C ALA A 103 15.24 2.60 -17.97
N PRO A 104 14.93 2.94 -19.24
CA PRO A 104 13.74 2.44 -19.91
C PRO A 104 13.63 0.91 -19.97
N GLU A 105 14.78 0.24 -20.06
CA GLU A 105 14.85 -1.23 -20.13
C GLU A 105 14.46 -1.86 -18.77
N VAL A 106 14.96 -1.27 -17.66
CA VAL A 106 14.66 -1.74 -16.31
C VAL A 106 13.18 -1.52 -15.99
N ALA A 107 12.64 -0.33 -16.22
CA ALA A 107 11.23 -0.03 -15.99
C ALA A 107 10.32 -0.98 -16.78
N ARG A 108 10.63 -1.24 -18.05
CA ARG A 108 9.88 -2.16 -18.91
C ARG A 108 9.96 -3.62 -18.46
N SER A 109 11.08 -4.06 -17.88
CA SER A 109 11.21 -5.43 -17.37
C SER A 109 10.41 -5.68 -16.08
N HIS A 110 10.13 -4.63 -15.31
CA HIS A 110 9.38 -4.73 -14.05
C HIS A 110 7.86 -4.71 -14.22
N ALA A 111 7.35 -4.04 -15.27
CA ALA A 111 5.91 -3.87 -15.46
C ALA A 111 5.12 -5.19 -15.60
N PRO A 112 5.57 -6.23 -16.35
CA PRO A 112 4.86 -7.50 -16.42
C PRO A 112 4.74 -8.21 -15.08
N LEU A 113 5.80 -8.19 -14.27
CA LEU A 113 5.78 -8.81 -12.93
C LEU A 113 4.84 -8.07 -11.99
N LEU A 114 4.84 -6.73 -12.00
CA LEU A 114 3.89 -5.94 -11.19
C LEU A 114 2.45 -6.21 -11.63
N HIS A 115 2.21 -6.34 -12.93
CA HIS A 115 0.89 -6.68 -13.46
C HIS A 115 0.45 -8.07 -12.97
N GLU A 116 1.28 -9.10 -13.12
CA GLU A 116 0.99 -10.46 -12.64
C GLU A 116 0.70 -10.49 -11.14
N LEU A 117 1.55 -9.85 -10.32
CA LEU A 117 1.33 -9.74 -8.88
C LEU A 117 0.00 -9.05 -8.56
N SER A 118 -0.34 -8.00 -9.29
CA SER A 118 -1.54 -7.19 -9.07
C SER A 118 -2.80 -7.96 -9.44
N GLU A 119 -2.82 -8.68 -10.56
CA GLU A 119 -3.95 -9.51 -11.00
C GLU A 119 -4.19 -10.67 -10.02
N VAL A 120 -3.15 -11.41 -9.65
CA VAL A 120 -3.27 -12.50 -8.67
C VAL A 120 -3.74 -11.97 -7.32
N SER A 121 -3.22 -10.80 -6.91
CA SER A 121 -3.63 -10.19 -5.64
C SER A 121 -5.08 -9.70 -5.66
N ALA A 122 -5.54 -9.16 -6.79
CA ALA A 122 -6.93 -8.74 -6.95
C ALA A 122 -7.90 -9.93 -6.85
N ALA A 123 -7.57 -11.07 -7.48
CA ALA A 123 -8.33 -12.30 -7.33
C ALA A 123 -8.37 -12.79 -5.87
N LEU A 124 -7.25 -12.72 -5.16
CA LEU A 124 -7.17 -13.07 -3.74
C LEU A 124 -7.99 -12.12 -2.86
N HIS A 125 -8.05 -10.84 -3.18
CA HIS A 125 -8.95 -9.90 -2.49
C HIS A 125 -10.42 -10.29 -2.67
N ASP A 126 -10.83 -10.70 -3.87
CA ASP A 126 -12.19 -11.17 -4.14
C ASP A 126 -12.50 -12.46 -3.36
N GLU A 127 -11.59 -13.43 -3.34
CA GLU A 127 -11.72 -14.67 -2.54
C GLU A 127 -11.87 -14.35 -1.04
N LEU A 128 -11.02 -13.47 -0.52
CA LEU A 128 -11.07 -13.03 0.87
C LEU A 128 -12.38 -12.29 1.18
N ALA A 129 -12.92 -11.50 0.27
CA ALA A 129 -14.20 -10.83 0.44
C ALA A 129 -15.37 -11.82 0.45
N ALA A 130 -15.34 -12.86 -0.38
CA ALA A 130 -16.39 -13.88 -0.46
C ALA A 130 -16.49 -14.73 0.82
N VAL A 131 -15.37 -15.04 1.47
CA VAL A 131 -15.34 -15.92 2.66
C VAL A 131 -15.71 -15.22 3.97
N GLY A 132 -15.78 -13.89 4.03
CA GLY A 132 -16.06 -13.22 5.32
C GLY A 132 -16.21 -11.69 5.24
N GLY A 133 -16.38 -11.17 4.05
CA GLY A 133 -16.90 -9.83 3.79
C GLY A 133 -18.36 -9.95 3.35
N GLY A 134 -19.15 -8.89 3.50
CA GLY A 134 -20.45 -8.83 2.79
C GLY A 134 -20.18 -8.89 1.27
N PRO A 135 -21.21 -9.15 0.47
CA PRO A 135 -21.09 -9.42 -0.96
C PRO A 135 -20.28 -8.31 -1.67
N SER A 136 -19.34 -8.72 -2.51
CA SER A 136 -18.67 -7.85 -3.47
C SER A 136 -19.77 -7.26 -4.38
N ILE A 137 -19.91 -5.93 -4.42
CA ILE A 137 -20.80 -5.29 -5.39
C ILE A 137 -19.99 -5.16 -6.68
N GLY A 138 -20.02 -6.25 -7.48
CA GLY A 138 -19.49 -6.24 -8.82
C GLY A 138 -20.36 -5.44 -9.75
N GLY A 139 -19.77 -4.62 -10.64
CA GLY A 139 -20.45 -3.92 -11.72
C GLY A 139 -21.07 -4.86 -12.74
N GLY A 140 -22.25 -5.40 -12.42
CA GLY A 140 -23.14 -6.07 -13.37
C GLY A 140 -24.10 -5.06 -13.96
N ARG A 141 -24.22 -5.03 -15.30
CA ARG A 141 -25.24 -4.26 -16.01
C ARG A 141 -26.63 -4.60 -15.50
N GLY A 142 -27.32 -3.71 -14.85
CA GLY A 142 -28.69 -3.86 -14.42
C GLY A 142 -29.20 -2.56 -13.82
N HIS A 143 -30.07 -1.88 -14.55
CA HIS A 143 -30.83 -0.73 -14.09
C HIS A 143 -31.74 -1.11 -12.92
N ALA A 144 -31.87 -0.18 -11.97
CA ALA A 144 -32.95 0.06 -11.04
C ALA A 144 -33.19 -1.00 -9.93
N ASP A 145 -32.84 -0.67 -8.69
CA ASP A 145 -33.88 -0.29 -7.73
C ASP A 145 -33.21 0.42 -6.52
N ALA A 146 -33.63 1.67 -6.32
CA ALA A 146 -33.17 2.49 -5.22
C ALA A 146 -33.99 2.15 -3.97
N GLY A 147 -33.64 1.07 -3.29
CA GLY A 147 -34.13 0.77 -1.96
C GLY A 147 -33.35 1.58 -0.92
N ARG A 148 -33.92 2.66 -0.40
CA ARG A 148 -33.44 3.36 0.80
C ARG A 148 -33.43 2.41 1.98
N GLY A 149 -32.25 1.89 2.31
CA GLY A 149 -31.96 1.23 3.57
C GLY A 149 -31.36 2.24 4.53
N THR A 150 -32.21 2.89 5.32
CA THR A 150 -31.79 3.58 6.54
C THR A 150 -31.27 2.54 7.52
N GLY A 151 -30.02 2.67 7.95
CA GLY A 151 -29.40 1.77 8.90
C GLY A 151 -28.30 2.48 9.65
N ASP A 152 -28.67 3.22 10.68
CA ASP A 152 -27.79 3.64 11.78
C ASP A 152 -27.07 2.43 12.36
N GLY A 153 -25.77 2.55 12.64
CA GLY A 153 -25.05 1.48 13.29
C GLY A 153 -23.58 1.78 13.56
N ILE A 154 -23.31 2.79 14.36
CA ILE A 154 -22.08 2.85 15.16
C ILE A 154 -22.33 2.04 16.43
N GLY A 155 -21.60 0.95 16.62
CA GLY A 155 -21.58 0.22 17.89
C GLY A 155 -22.40 -1.07 17.90
N GLY A 156 -21.71 -2.18 17.71
CA GLY A 156 -22.21 -3.52 17.97
C GLY A 156 -21.02 -4.43 18.26
N GLU A 157 -20.80 -4.74 19.54
CA GLU A 157 -19.95 -5.83 20.00
C GLU A 157 -20.51 -7.14 19.43
N GLY A 158 -19.77 -7.76 18.49
CA GLY A 158 -20.19 -9.03 17.89
C GLY A 158 -19.35 -9.33 16.63
N GLY A 159 -18.29 -10.04 16.80
CA GLY A 159 -17.39 -10.79 15.92
C GLY A 159 -17.63 -10.83 14.41
N GLY A 160 -17.42 -9.73 13.70
CA GLY A 160 -17.44 -9.68 12.26
C GLY A 160 -17.08 -8.28 11.78
N ALA A 161 -15.78 -7.94 11.81
CA ALA A 161 -15.31 -6.66 11.28
C ALA A 161 -15.57 -6.61 9.78
N GLY A 162 -16.70 -6.03 9.38
CA GLY A 162 -17.15 -5.90 8.00
C GLY A 162 -16.30 -4.89 7.25
N TRP A 163 -15.21 -5.34 6.62
CA TRP A 163 -14.58 -4.59 5.55
C TRP A 163 -15.31 -4.94 4.24
N ARG A 164 -15.38 -3.95 3.36
CA ARG A 164 -15.94 -4.12 2.01
C ARG A 164 -14.92 -3.72 0.98
N PHE A 165 -14.78 -4.51 -0.05
CA PHE A 165 -14.06 -4.16 -1.25
C PHE A 165 -15.05 -3.64 -2.30
N HIS A 166 -14.83 -2.41 -2.76
CA HIS A 166 -15.62 -1.76 -3.79
C HIS A 166 -14.83 -1.77 -5.10
N ARG A 167 -15.12 -2.73 -5.98
CA ARG A 167 -14.54 -2.79 -7.33
C ARG A 167 -15.42 -1.98 -8.28
N ASN A 168 -15.24 -0.67 -8.29
CA ASN A 168 -16.08 0.29 -9.02
C ASN A 168 -15.27 1.28 -9.86
N GLY A 169 -13.99 1.00 -10.07
CA GLY A 169 -13.05 1.78 -10.87
C GLY A 169 -12.32 2.83 -10.06
N TRP A 170 -11.36 3.46 -10.73
CA TRP A 170 -10.62 4.63 -10.27
C TRP A 170 -10.62 5.67 -11.39
N LEU A 171 -11.16 6.86 -11.15
CA LEU A 171 -11.33 7.91 -12.16
C LEU A 171 -10.31 9.04 -11.93
N PHE A 172 -9.43 9.22 -12.90
CA PHE A 172 -8.57 10.39 -13.01
C PHE A 172 -9.31 11.49 -13.76
N VAL A 173 -9.29 12.70 -13.23
CA VAL A 173 -9.85 13.88 -13.87
C VAL A 173 -8.76 14.92 -14.12
N TYR A 174 -8.82 15.58 -15.29
CA TYR A 174 -7.82 16.53 -15.74
C TYR A 174 -8.42 17.90 -15.94
N GLU A 175 -7.71 18.92 -15.45
CA GLU A 175 -8.12 20.33 -15.51
C GLU A 175 -7.56 21.04 -16.77
N THR A 176 -6.57 20.40 -17.46
CA THR A 176 -5.92 20.99 -18.64
C THR A 176 -5.89 20.02 -19.82
N ALA A 177 -5.98 20.55 -21.04
CA ALA A 177 -5.87 19.75 -22.26
C ALA A 177 -4.49 19.06 -22.36
N ALA A 178 -3.42 19.69 -21.87
CA ALA A 178 -2.08 19.12 -21.87
C ALA A 178 -1.97 17.93 -20.90
N GLY A 179 -2.60 18.05 -19.72
CA GLY A 179 -2.65 16.95 -18.73
C GLY A 179 -3.43 15.74 -19.29
N LEU A 180 -4.59 16.00 -19.89
CA LEU A 180 -5.40 14.95 -20.51
C LEU A 180 -4.64 14.25 -21.65
N ALA A 181 -4.02 15.01 -22.56
CA ALA A 181 -3.26 14.43 -23.69
C ALA A 181 -2.07 13.56 -23.22
N ALA A 182 -1.39 13.97 -22.13
CA ALA A 182 -0.33 13.17 -21.53
C ALA A 182 -0.88 11.86 -20.93
N ALA A 183 -2.06 11.92 -20.30
CA ALA A 183 -2.73 10.75 -19.73
C ALA A 183 -3.26 9.80 -20.82
N GLU A 184 -3.76 10.30 -21.94
CA GLU A 184 -4.16 9.50 -23.10
C GLU A 184 -2.98 8.70 -23.65
N ALA A 185 -1.81 9.35 -23.81
CA ALA A 185 -0.60 8.69 -24.26
C ALA A 185 -0.12 7.60 -23.26
N ALA A 186 -0.26 7.84 -21.97
CA ALA A 186 0.04 6.83 -20.94
C ALA A 186 -0.99 5.68 -20.95
N ALA A 187 -2.28 5.99 -21.17
CA ALA A 187 -3.34 4.99 -21.26
C ALA A 187 -3.10 3.96 -22.37
N ASP A 188 -2.54 4.39 -23.52
CA ASP A 188 -2.20 3.49 -24.61
C ASP A 188 -1.09 2.50 -24.21
N GLN A 189 -0.10 2.95 -23.46
CA GLN A 189 0.97 2.07 -22.92
C GLN A 189 0.40 1.07 -21.91
N THR A 190 -0.49 1.53 -21.03
CA THR A 190 -1.15 0.69 -20.03
C THR A 190 -2.05 -0.36 -20.69
N ARG A 191 -2.80 0.01 -21.75
CA ARG A 191 -3.60 -0.95 -22.55
C ARG A 191 -2.75 -2.02 -23.20
N ALA A 192 -1.54 -1.67 -23.67
CA ALA A 192 -0.60 -2.62 -24.28
C ALA A 192 -0.15 -3.72 -23.29
N LEU A 193 -0.28 -3.51 -21.99
CA LEU A 193 -0.04 -4.49 -20.93
C LEU A 193 -1.28 -5.31 -20.58
N GLY A 194 -2.40 -5.14 -21.28
CA GLY A 194 -3.65 -5.88 -21.04
C GLY A 194 -4.61 -5.21 -20.07
N VAL A 195 -4.25 -4.07 -19.49
CA VAL A 195 -5.10 -3.34 -18.53
C VAL A 195 -6.24 -2.60 -19.25
N ARG A 196 -7.44 -2.69 -18.73
CA ARG A 196 -8.58 -1.92 -19.25
C ARG A 196 -8.48 -0.46 -18.82
N VAL A 197 -8.49 0.44 -19.82
CA VAL A 197 -8.45 1.89 -19.59
C VAL A 197 -9.42 2.57 -20.55
N GLU A 198 -10.28 3.41 -20.02
CA GLU A 198 -11.24 4.22 -20.79
C GLU A 198 -10.81 5.69 -20.71
N VAL A 199 -10.67 6.34 -21.88
CA VAL A 199 -10.48 7.79 -21.96
C VAL A 199 -11.86 8.42 -22.11
N LEU A 200 -12.16 9.41 -21.28
CA LEU A 200 -13.47 10.02 -21.14
C LEU A 200 -13.43 11.51 -21.48
N SER A 201 -14.38 11.95 -22.28
CA SER A 201 -14.67 13.38 -22.46
C SER A 201 -15.20 14.02 -21.17
N ALA A 202 -15.20 15.35 -21.12
CA ALA A 202 -15.78 16.06 -19.97
C ALA A 202 -17.27 15.75 -19.74
N THR A 203 -18.02 15.39 -20.80
CA THR A 203 -19.41 14.98 -20.68
C THR A 203 -19.53 13.61 -20.03
N GLU A 204 -18.76 12.63 -20.50
CA GLU A 204 -18.74 11.28 -19.93
C GLU A 204 -18.24 11.24 -18.48
N VAL A 205 -17.28 12.11 -18.13
CA VAL A 205 -16.86 12.29 -16.73
C VAL A 205 -18.05 12.74 -15.86
N ARG A 206 -18.85 13.70 -16.35
CA ARG A 206 -20.03 14.19 -15.61
C ARG A 206 -21.14 13.13 -15.48
N GLU A 207 -21.31 12.29 -16.47
CA GLU A 207 -22.25 11.17 -16.42
C GLU A 207 -21.86 10.14 -15.36
N ARG A 208 -20.53 9.84 -15.25
CA ARG A 208 -19.99 8.89 -14.27
C ARG A 208 -19.87 9.49 -12.85
N ALA A 209 -19.60 10.79 -12.77
CA ALA A 209 -19.35 11.54 -11.54
C ALA A 209 -20.03 12.91 -11.60
N PRO A 210 -21.39 12.99 -11.45
CA PRO A 210 -22.15 14.23 -11.63
C PRO A 210 -21.74 15.40 -10.74
N GLN A 211 -21.06 15.11 -9.62
CA GLN A 211 -20.60 16.11 -8.65
C GLN A 211 -19.26 16.73 -9.02
N VAL A 212 -18.56 16.17 -10.01
CA VAL A 212 -17.38 16.80 -10.56
C VAL A 212 -17.78 18.11 -11.22
N ARG A 213 -17.18 19.22 -10.76
CA ARG A 213 -17.50 20.57 -11.25
C ARG A 213 -17.15 20.71 -12.71
N ALA A 214 -18.14 20.87 -13.55
CA ALA A 214 -18.02 20.89 -15.01
C ALA A 214 -17.06 21.95 -15.56
N ALA A 215 -16.93 23.09 -14.86
CA ALA A 215 -16.11 24.21 -15.32
C ALA A 215 -14.60 24.01 -15.16
N SER A 216 -14.17 23.00 -14.40
CA SER A 216 -12.77 22.75 -14.08
C SER A 216 -12.18 21.49 -14.72
N VAL A 217 -12.99 20.64 -15.38
CA VAL A 217 -12.53 19.36 -15.90
C VAL A 217 -12.73 19.29 -17.41
N VAL A 218 -11.66 19.01 -18.15
CA VAL A 218 -11.66 18.87 -19.62
C VAL A 218 -11.86 17.42 -20.09
N GLY A 219 -11.63 16.44 -19.22
CA GLY A 219 -11.81 15.01 -19.48
C GLY A 219 -11.22 14.16 -18.38
N GLY A 220 -11.18 12.86 -18.59
CA GLY A 220 -10.68 11.91 -17.61
C GLY A 220 -10.16 10.60 -18.18
N VAL A 221 -9.59 9.79 -17.31
CA VAL A 221 -9.18 8.41 -17.57
C VAL A 221 -9.74 7.53 -16.47
N LEU A 222 -10.48 6.49 -16.83
CA LEU A 222 -11.06 5.52 -15.92
C LEU A 222 -10.36 4.17 -16.07
N THR A 223 -9.95 3.59 -14.96
CA THR A 223 -9.50 2.19 -14.84
C THR A 223 -10.59 1.38 -14.14
N PRO A 224 -11.47 0.68 -14.89
CA PRO A 224 -12.71 0.11 -14.34
C PRO A 224 -12.50 -1.09 -13.42
N ASP A 225 -11.33 -1.76 -13.48
CA ASP A 225 -11.01 -2.93 -12.67
C ASP A 225 -10.41 -2.58 -11.29
N ASP A 226 -10.09 -1.32 -11.09
CA ASP A 226 -9.61 -0.80 -9.83
C ASP A 226 -10.75 -0.63 -8.81
N GLY A 227 -10.38 -0.36 -7.59
CA GLY A 227 -11.36 -0.16 -6.53
C GLY A 227 -10.75 0.40 -5.26
N HIS A 228 -11.53 0.33 -4.19
CA HIS A 228 -11.10 0.85 -2.89
C HIS A 228 -11.70 0.07 -1.73
N MET A 229 -11.11 0.24 -0.57
CA MET A 229 -11.57 -0.30 0.71
C MET A 229 -11.06 0.53 1.88
N ASP A 230 -11.61 0.32 3.07
CA ASP A 230 -10.98 0.84 4.29
C ASP A 230 -9.73 0.00 4.61
N PRO A 231 -8.53 0.59 4.52
CA PRO A 231 -7.29 -0.15 4.67
C PRO A 231 -7.05 -0.65 6.10
N ALA A 232 -7.52 0.10 7.11
CA ALA A 232 -7.39 -0.31 8.50
C ALA A 232 -8.37 -1.45 8.83
N ALA A 233 -9.61 -1.35 8.35
CA ALA A 233 -10.60 -2.41 8.53
C ALA A 233 -10.15 -3.72 7.87
N PHE A 234 -9.62 -3.66 6.63
CA PHE A 234 -9.05 -4.82 5.96
C PHE A 234 -7.90 -5.45 6.76
N THR A 235 -6.93 -4.64 7.19
CA THR A 235 -5.77 -5.14 7.94
C THR A 235 -6.20 -5.84 9.23
N ARG A 236 -7.12 -5.24 10.00
CA ARG A 236 -7.66 -5.84 11.23
C ARG A 236 -8.44 -7.11 10.94
N ALA A 237 -9.19 -7.16 9.85
CA ALA A 237 -9.92 -8.37 9.44
C ALA A 237 -8.98 -9.53 9.11
N MET A 238 -7.83 -9.28 8.46
CA MET A 238 -6.82 -10.31 8.19
C MET A 238 -6.22 -10.85 9.50
N VAL A 239 -5.92 -9.97 10.45
CA VAL A 239 -5.44 -10.40 11.78
C VAL A 239 -6.50 -11.21 12.53
N ALA A 240 -7.76 -10.76 12.52
CA ALA A 240 -8.86 -11.50 13.18
C ALA A 240 -9.09 -12.88 12.55
N ARG A 241 -8.87 -13.04 11.23
CA ARG A 241 -8.89 -14.35 10.56
C ARG A 241 -7.75 -15.22 11.04
N ALA A 242 -6.53 -14.68 11.02
CA ALA A 242 -5.36 -15.42 11.50
C ALA A 242 -5.54 -15.90 12.94
N GLN A 243 -6.15 -15.08 13.83
CA GLN A 243 -6.45 -15.49 15.20
C GLN A 243 -7.46 -16.64 15.27
N ARG A 244 -8.51 -16.62 14.43
CA ARG A 244 -9.45 -17.76 14.34
C ARG A 244 -8.79 -19.05 13.87
N ASP A 245 -7.76 -18.92 13.02
CA ASP A 245 -6.97 -20.03 12.50
C ASP A 245 -5.81 -20.41 13.46
N GLY A 246 -5.79 -19.85 14.68
CA GLY A 246 -4.87 -20.20 15.75
C GLY A 246 -3.61 -19.35 15.90
N ALA A 247 -3.45 -18.26 15.11
CA ALA A 247 -2.28 -17.39 15.26
C ALA A 247 -2.31 -16.61 16.59
N ALA A 248 -1.16 -16.50 17.23
CA ALA A 248 -0.95 -15.62 18.38
C ALA A 248 -0.60 -14.21 17.92
N ILE A 249 -1.22 -13.19 18.54
CA ILE A 249 -0.95 -11.78 18.25
C ILE A 249 -0.41 -11.12 19.50
N VAL A 250 0.82 -10.63 19.45
CA VAL A 250 1.50 -9.99 20.59
C VAL A 250 1.79 -8.54 20.24
N THR A 251 1.02 -7.64 20.81
CA THR A 251 1.20 -6.18 20.68
C THR A 251 2.05 -5.61 21.80
N GLY A 252 2.60 -4.40 21.64
CA GLY A 252 3.58 -3.81 22.55
C GLY A 252 4.92 -4.56 22.54
N ALA A 253 5.20 -5.36 21.53
CA ALA A 253 6.38 -6.22 21.37
C ALA A 253 7.35 -5.63 20.36
N GLU A 254 8.12 -4.61 20.75
CA GLU A 254 9.18 -4.07 19.89
C GLU A 254 10.34 -5.04 19.83
N VAL A 255 10.65 -5.51 18.61
CA VAL A 255 11.86 -6.29 18.33
C VAL A 255 13.05 -5.33 18.29
N TYR A 256 14.02 -5.54 19.19
CA TYR A 256 15.24 -4.72 19.28
C TYR A 256 16.51 -5.52 19.06
N GLY A 257 16.44 -6.84 18.85
CA GLY A 257 17.61 -7.65 18.60
C GLY A 257 17.29 -9.08 18.22
N PHE A 258 18.31 -9.78 17.74
CA PHE A 258 18.21 -11.16 17.29
C PHE A 258 19.25 -12.04 17.97
N GLU A 259 18.91 -13.28 18.25
CA GLU A 259 19.85 -14.33 18.63
C GLU A 259 20.10 -15.19 17.41
N THR A 260 21.35 -15.18 16.95
CA THR A 260 21.77 -15.99 15.79
C THR A 260 22.59 -17.18 16.24
N GLY A 261 22.56 -18.25 15.46
CA GLY A 261 23.36 -19.44 15.70
C GLY A 261 23.72 -20.13 14.39
N GLY A 262 24.91 -20.76 14.36
CA GLY A 262 25.31 -21.63 13.26
C GLY A 262 24.57 -22.97 13.36
N GLY A 263 23.81 -23.34 12.31
CA GLY A 263 23.27 -24.69 12.11
C GLY A 263 24.02 -25.38 10.97
N ALA A 264 23.66 -26.64 10.71
CA ALA A 264 24.24 -27.41 9.60
C ALA A 264 24.01 -26.78 8.21
N THR A 265 23.02 -25.88 8.11
CA THR A 265 22.62 -25.19 6.86
C THR A 265 23.07 -23.71 6.79
N GLY A 266 23.92 -23.22 7.72
CA GLY A 266 24.40 -21.84 7.76
C GLY A 266 23.90 -21.04 8.97
N ALA A 267 24.17 -19.73 8.99
CA ALA A 267 23.70 -18.84 10.06
C ALA A 267 22.17 -18.65 9.99
N GLY A 268 21.48 -18.88 11.11
CA GLY A 268 20.05 -18.69 11.24
C GLY A 268 19.70 -17.82 12.43
N VAL A 269 18.51 -17.22 12.44
CA VAL A 269 17.91 -16.55 13.58
C VAL A 269 17.22 -17.60 14.45
N ARG A 270 17.62 -17.71 15.71
CA ARG A 270 17.03 -18.68 16.67
C ARG A 270 15.94 -18.07 17.52
N ALA A 271 16.09 -16.78 17.85
CA ALA A 271 15.12 -16.08 18.65
C ALA A 271 15.16 -14.56 18.39
N LEU A 272 14.07 -13.91 18.69
CA LEU A 272 13.90 -12.47 18.63
C LEU A 272 13.79 -11.91 20.06
N ARG A 273 14.60 -10.91 20.37
CA ARG A 273 14.54 -10.19 21.64
C ARG A 273 13.58 -9.02 21.51
N THR A 274 12.59 -9.00 22.38
CA THR A 274 11.54 -7.99 22.34
C THR A 274 11.29 -7.37 23.71
N THR A 275 10.57 -6.25 23.75
CA THR A 275 10.12 -5.62 25.00
C THR A 275 9.13 -6.48 25.81
N ARG A 276 8.64 -7.58 25.22
CA ARG A 276 7.71 -8.54 25.87
C ARG A 276 8.36 -9.89 26.19
N GLY A 277 9.66 -10.01 25.97
CA GLY A 277 10.40 -11.25 26.20
C GLY A 277 11.12 -11.75 24.95
N VAL A 278 11.52 -13.02 24.99
CA VAL A 278 12.25 -13.68 23.90
C VAL A 278 11.32 -14.68 23.22
N PHE A 279 11.21 -14.54 21.89
CA PHE A 279 10.41 -15.44 21.06
C PHE A 279 11.34 -16.29 20.20
N ALA A 280 11.29 -17.59 20.39
CA ALA A 280 12.00 -18.57 19.56
C ALA A 280 11.14 -18.95 18.36
N ALA A 281 11.77 -19.15 17.20
CA ALA A 281 11.08 -19.54 15.98
C ALA A 281 11.98 -20.39 15.07
N ASP A 282 11.36 -21.32 14.35
CA ASP A 282 12.03 -22.05 13.28
C ASP A 282 12.26 -21.15 12.08
N GLN A 283 11.31 -20.26 11.78
CA GLN A 283 11.42 -19.27 10.75
C GLN A 283 10.97 -17.87 11.20
N VAL A 284 11.52 -16.85 10.59
CA VAL A 284 11.21 -15.44 10.87
C VAL A 284 10.82 -14.72 9.58
N VAL A 285 9.68 -14.01 9.59
CA VAL A 285 9.28 -13.14 8.47
C VAL A 285 9.40 -11.68 8.90
N ILE A 286 10.16 -10.88 8.15
CA ILE A 286 10.29 -9.44 8.38
C ILE A 286 9.33 -8.68 7.47
N ALA A 287 8.23 -8.18 8.07
CA ALA A 287 7.16 -7.40 7.42
C ALA A 287 7.03 -5.99 8.01
N ALA A 288 8.14 -5.43 8.52
CA ALA A 288 8.17 -4.18 9.30
C ALA A 288 8.18 -2.90 8.42
N GLY A 289 7.85 -2.98 7.13
CA GLY A 289 7.74 -1.84 6.22
C GLY A 289 8.98 -0.93 6.25
N ALA A 290 8.80 0.36 6.46
CA ALA A 290 9.91 1.33 6.49
C ALA A 290 10.90 1.12 7.64
N TRP A 291 10.54 0.36 8.67
CA TRP A 291 11.43 0.01 9.78
C TRP A 291 12.30 -1.21 9.48
N SER A 292 12.01 -2.00 8.45
CA SER A 292 12.79 -3.19 8.08
C SER A 292 14.28 -2.93 7.96
N PRO A 293 14.78 -1.84 7.35
CA PRO A 293 16.23 -1.59 7.28
C PRO A 293 16.90 -1.43 8.63
N ARG A 294 16.19 -0.92 9.64
CA ARG A 294 16.75 -0.76 11.00
C ARG A 294 16.94 -2.12 11.66
N LEU A 295 15.95 -2.99 11.58
CA LEU A 295 16.02 -4.33 12.11
C LEU A 295 17.08 -5.18 11.43
N LEU A 296 17.11 -5.14 10.10
CA LEU A 296 17.99 -5.96 9.28
C LEU A 296 19.47 -5.55 9.36
N ARG A 297 19.76 -4.31 9.76
CA ARG A 297 21.13 -3.81 9.90
C ARG A 297 21.93 -4.58 10.93
N GLU A 298 21.31 -5.00 12.03
CA GLU A 298 21.93 -5.86 13.06
C GLU A 298 22.35 -7.23 12.49
N LEU A 299 21.61 -7.70 11.50
CA LEU A 299 21.86 -8.96 10.80
C LEU A 299 22.78 -8.81 9.57
N GLY A 300 23.43 -7.64 9.43
CA GLY A 300 24.34 -7.35 8.35
C GLY A 300 23.68 -7.09 6.99
N LEU A 301 22.34 -6.96 6.93
CA LEU A 301 21.60 -6.67 5.71
C LEU A 301 21.29 -5.17 5.60
N ARG A 302 21.61 -4.57 4.47
CA ARG A 302 21.41 -3.14 4.22
C ARG A 302 20.45 -2.91 3.06
N LEU A 303 19.16 -3.17 3.28
CA LEU A 303 18.13 -2.91 2.29
C LEU A 303 17.98 -1.39 2.05
N PRO A 304 17.99 -0.96 0.78
CA PRO A 304 17.79 0.45 0.41
C PRO A 304 16.31 0.81 0.40
N ILE A 305 15.65 0.77 1.56
CA ILE A 305 14.26 1.21 1.71
C ILE A 305 14.26 2.58 2.37
N GLU A 306 13.75 3.59 1.67
CA GLU A 306 13.63 4.96 2.14
C GLU A 306 12.20 5.22 2.65
N PRO A 307 12.03 5.74 3.88
CA PRO A 307 10.71 6.14 4.36
C PRO A 307 10.23 7.39 3.60
N ALA A 308 9.15 7.25 2.85
CA ALA A 308 8.52 8.35 2.14
C ALA A 308 7.19 8.72 2.80
N LYS A 309 7.15 9.92 3.36
CA LYS A 309 6.00 10.39 4.10
C LYS A 309 4.86 10.79 3.16
N GLY A 310 3.69 10.23 3.38
CA GLY A 310 2.42 10.66 2.79
C GLY A 310 1.50 11.29 3.82
N TYR A 311 0.52 12.08 3.33
CA TYR A 311 -0.53 12.66 4.15
C TYR A 311 -1.90 12.20 3.69
N SER A 312 -2.85 12.17 4.64
CA SER A 312 -4.27 12.20 4.33
C SER A 312 -5.03 13.11 5.29
N ILE A 313 -6.17 13.59 4.81
CA ILE A 313 -7.15 14.37 5.56
C ILE A 313 -8.50 13.68 5.38
N ASP A 314 -9.17 13.38 6.47
CA ASP A 314 -10.52 12.88 6.46
C ASP A 314 -11.49 14.04 6.78
N VAL A 315 -12.46 14.25 5.89
CA VAL A 315 -13.53 15.23 6.04
C VAL A 315 -14.89 14.54 6.00
N ALA A 316 -15.95 15.21 6.40
CA ALA A 316 -17.30 14.69 6.14
C ALA A 316 -17.49 14.58 4.61
N ARG A 317 -18.06 13.47 4.17
CA ARG A 317 -18.35 13.25 2.76
C ARG A 317 -19.50 14.18 2.35
N PRO A 318 -19.29 15.08 1.39
CA PRO A 318 -20.37 15.92 0.87
C PRO A 318 -21.44 15.05 0.17
N ASP A 319 -22.69 15.48 0.28
CA ASP A 319 -23.80 14.83 -0.44
C ASP A 319 -23.50 14.81 -1.93
N GLY A 320 -23.83 13.66 -2.55
CA GLY A 320 -23.61 13.44 -3.96
C GLY A 320 -22.16 13.15 -4.36
N THR A 321 -21.19 13.08 -3.46
CA THR A 321 -19.83 12.62 -3.79
C THR A 321 -19.90 11.21 -4.44
N PRO A 322 -19.24 10.98 -5.60
CA PRO A 322 -19.23 9.68 -6.26
C PRO A 322 -18.80 8.54 -5.34
N ASP A 323 -19.33 7.35 -5.56
CA ASP A 323 -18.95 6.16 -4.80
C ASP A 323 -17.63 5.52 -5.28
N LEU A 324 -17.02 6.05 -6.34
CA LEU A 324 -15.70 5.63 -6.84
C LEU A 324 -14.62 6.63 -6.44
N PRO A 325 -13.37 6.17 -6.25
CA PRO A 325 -12.25 7.04 -6.02
C PRO A 325 -12.00 7.97 -7.20
N LEU A 326 -11.65 9.23 -6.91
CA LEU A 326 -11.23 10.21 -7.88
C LEU A 326 -9.75 10.57 -7.68
N CYS A 327 -9.04 10.86 -8.76
CA CYS A 327 -7.72 11.48 -8.70
C CYS A 327 -7.73 12.79 -9.50
N VAL A 328 -7.34 13.89 -8.89
CA VAL A 328 -7.07 15.14 -9.60
C VAL A 328 -5.67 15.02 -10.22
N GLY A 329 -5.60 14.77 -11.52
CA GLY A 329 -4.38 14.32 -12.21
C GLY A 329 -3.21 15.26 -12.00
N GLU A 330 -3.35 16.55 -12.31
CA GLU A 330 -2.27 17.53 -12.18
C GLU A 330 -1.81 17.76 -10.73
N ALA A 331 -2.74 17.64 -9.79
CA ALA A 331 -2.45 17.85 -8.36
C ALA A 331 -1.98 16.56 -7.66
N HIS A 332 -2.15 15.39 -8.28
CA HIS A 332 -1.94 14.06 -7.67
C HIS A 332 -2.65 13.93 -6.31
N VAL A 333 -3.89 14.43 -6.23
CA VAL A 333 -4.73 14.33 -5.04
C VAL A 333 -5.80 13.29 -5.27
N VAL A 334 -5.79 12.27 -4.44
CA VAL A 334 -6.78 11.18 -4.44
C VAL A 334 -7.88 11.49 -3.45
N LEU A 335 -9.12 11.30 -3.87
CA LEU A 335 -10.32 11.43 -3.08
C LEU A 335 -10.99 10.05 -3.00
N THR A 336 -11.03 9.46 -1.82
CA THR A 336 -11.60 8.12 -1.62
C THR A 336 -12.84 8.21 -0.74
N PRO A 337 -14.01 7.77 -1.21
CA PRO A 337 -15.23 7.69 -0.41
C PRO A 337 -15.14 6.48 0.53
N LEU A 338 -15.25 6.71 1.84
CA LEU A 338 -15.20 5.69 2.90
C LEU A 338 -16.42 5.88 3.81
N GLY A 339 -17.58 5.37 3.41
CA GLY A 339 -18.84 5.60 4.09
C GLY A 339 -19.17 7.10 4.18
N GLU A 340 -19.34 7.60 5.40
CA GLU A 340 -19.61 9.02 5.73
C GLU A 340 -18.36 9.92 5.70
N THR A 341 -17.22 9.37 5.26
CA THR A 341 -15.96 10.08 5.19
C THR A 341 -15.49 10.19 3.75
N LEU A 342 -14.98 11.35 3.37
CA LEU A 342 -14.18 11.52 2.17
C LEU A 342 -12.72 11.71 2.60
N ARG A 343 -11.86 10.79 2.18
CA ARG A 343 -10.42 10.84 2.44
C ARG A 343 -9.71 11.53 1.30
N LEU A 344 -8.97 12.57 1.62
CA LEU A 344 -8.11 13.32 0.69
C LEU A 344 -6.67 12.86 0.94
N GLY A 345 -6.06 12.19 -0.02
CA GLY A 345 -4.70 11.70 0.12
C GLY A 345 -3.79 12.20 -0.97
N SER A 346 -2.55 12.47 -0.64
CA SER A 346 -1.50 12.87 -1.57
C SER A 346 -0.14 12.86 -0.89
N THR A 347 0.82 13.40 -1.62
CA THR A 347 2.20 13.69 -1.23
C THR A 347 3.12 12.50 -1.11
N LEU A 348 4.35 12.71 -1.53
CA LEU A 348 5.46 11.80 -1.40
C LEU A 348 6.69 12.60 -0.96
N GLU A 349 6.98 12.60 0.35
CA GLU A 349 8.13 13.32 0.89
C GLU A 349 9.26 12.37 1.30
N LEU A 350 10.38 12.39 0.59
CA LEU A 350 11.62 11.75 0.99
C LEU A 350 12.31 12.59 2.08
N ALA A 351 11.73 12.59 3.27
CA ALA A 351 12.17 13.39 4.41
C ALA A 351 12.84 12.57 5.52
N GLY A 352 13.14 11.29 5.25
CA GLY A 352 13.57 10.35 6.27
C GLY A 352 12.50 10.21 7.34
N TRP A 353 12.92 10.20 8.60
CA TRP A 353 12.01 10.07 9.76
C TRP A 353 11.45 11.41 10.26
N ASP A 354 11.54 12.51 9.45
CA ASP A 354 10.86 13.78 9.78
C ASP A 354 9.36 13.67 9.49
N MET A 355 8.61 13.29 10.52
CA MET A 355 7.16 13.07 10.43
C MET A 355 6.32 14.34 10.72
N ARG A 356 6.94 15.53 10.77
CA ARG A 356 6.20 16.80 10.95
C ARG A 356 5.26 17.07 9.78
N LEU A 357 4.04 17.51 10.09
CA LEU A 357 3.04 17.93 9.11
C LEU A 357 3.38 19.31 8.53
N ARG A 358 3.25 19.46 7.22
CA ARG A 358 3.46 20.73 6.52
C ARG A 358 2.12 21.33 6.11
N GLN A 359 1.69 22.39 6.80
CA GLN A 359 0.38 23.02 6.59
C GLN A 359 0.11 23.43 5.14
N LYS A 360 1.13 23.96 4.43
CA LYS A 360 1.00 24.34 3.00
C LYS A 360 0.56 23.16 2.13
N ARG A 361 1.03 21.94 2.45
CA ARG A 361 0.66 20.72 1.69
C ARG A 361 -0.74 20.25 2.03
N LEU A 362 -1.11 20.26 3.31
CA LEU A 362 -2.47 19.96 3.73
C LEU A 362 -3.48 20.93 3.08
N ALA A 363 -3.17 22.23 3.04
CA ALA A 363 -3.99 23.21 2.34
C ALA A 363 -4.04 22.94 0.83
N GLY A 364 -2.96 22.44 0.22
CA GLY A 364 -2.92 22.04 -1.19
C GLY A 364 -3.90 20.92 -1.52
N LEU A 365 -3.97 19.88 -0.67
CA LEU A 365 -4.95 18.79 -0.83
C LEU A 365 -6.39 19.32 -0.83
N ARG A 366 -6.70 20.16 0.15
CA ARG A 366 -8.06 20.74 0.30
C ARG A 366 -8.44 21.59 -0.90
N ARG A 367 -7.54 22.50 -1.35
CA ARG A 367 -7.80 23.33 -2.54
C ARG A 367 -8.05 22.51 -3.80
N ALA A 368 -7.29 21.41 -4.01
CA ALA A 368 -7.53 20.52 -5.16
C ALA A 368 -8.92 19.86 -5.08
N ALA A 369 -9.29 19.34 -3.92
CA ALA A 369 -10.61 18.74 -3.70
C ALA A 369 -11.74 19.78 -3.86
N ALA A 370 -11.55 20.99 -3.35
CA ALA A 370 -12.52 22.09 -3.47
C ALA A 370 -12.81 22.48 -4.93
N ARG A 371 -11.78 22.49 -5.78
CA ARG A 371 -11.95 22.81 -7.21
C ARG A 371 -12.76 21.75 -7.93
N VAL A 372 -12.51 20.46 -7.64
CA VAL A 372 -13.09 19.36 -8.43
C VAL A 372 -14.41 18.86 -7.88
N VAL A 373 -14.55 18.67 -6.58
CA VAL A 373 -15.78 18.09 -5.98
C VAL A 373 -16.45 19.01 -4.96
N GLY A 374 -16.00 20.25 -4.83
CA GLY A 374 -16.67 21.23 -3.98
C GLY A 374 -16.54 20.98 -2.47
N VAL A 375 -15.57 20.20 -2.02
CA VAL A 375 -15.22 20.14 -0.61
C VAL A 375 -14.81 21.52 -0.13
N PRO A 376 -15.36 22.05 0.98
CA PRO A 376 -14.97 23.35 1.48
C PRO A 376 -13.46 23.43 1.79
N ASP A 377 -12.78 24.47 1.30
CA ASP A 377 -11.36 24.71 1.60
C ASP A 377 -11.10 24.84 3.10
N GLU A 378 -12.05 25.46 3.80
CA GLU A 378 -12.08 25.63 5.24
C GLU A 378 -13.33 24.95 5.79
N GLY A 379 -13.17 23.95 6.60
CA GLY A 379 -14.27 23.18 7.17
C GLY A 379 -13.72 22.17 8.18
N PRO A 380 -14.59 21.53 8.97
CA PRO A 380 -14.16 20.59 9.99
C PRO A 380 -13.41 19.42 9.39
N VAL A 381 -12.27 19.12 9.98
CA VAL A 381 -11.44 17.97 9.67
C VAL A 381 -11.70 16.89 10.74
N ARG A 382 -12.05 15.68 10.31
CA ARG A 382 -12.25 14.54 11.20
C ARG A 382 -10.92 13.98 11.68
N GLN A 383 -9.95 13.84 10.75
CA GLN A 383 -8.62 13.33 11.02
C GLN A 383 -7.59 13.91 10.05
N VAL A 384 -6.37 14.13 10.56
CA VAL A 384 -5.17 14.32 9.74
C VAL A 384 -4.19 13.21 10.07
N TRP A 385 -3.75 12.51 9.05
CA TRP A 385 -2.80 11.40 9.21
C TRP A 385 -1.54 11.60 8.35
N ARG A 386 -0.48 10.93 8.77
CA ARG A 386 0.77 10.76 8.02
C ARG A 386 1.37 9.40 8.29
N GLY A 387 1.98 8.80 7.27
CA GLY A 387 2.66 7.53 7.42
C GLY A 387 3.88 7.39 6.49
N PRO A 388 4.89 6.59 6.88
CA PRO A 388 6.09 6.35 6.10
C PRO A 388 5.88 5.19 5.13
N ARG A 389 5.73 5.47 3.84
CA ARG A 389 5.74 4.43 2.80
C ARG A 389 7.13 3.84 2.67
N PRO A 390 7.29 2.50 2.59
CA PRO A 390 8.59 1.84 2.45
C PRO A 390 9.03 1.82 0.98
N LEU A 391 9.68 2.88 0.49
CA LEU A 391 10.08 2.95 -0.91
C LEU A 391 11.38 2.20 -1.18
N THR A 392 11.31 1.20 -2.05
CA THR A 392 12.48 0.64 -2.74
C THR A 392 12.88 1.54 -3.91
N PRO A 393 14.14 1.56 -4.33
CA PRO A 393 14.57 2.45 -5.41
C PRO A 393 14.05 2.02 -6.78
N ASP A 394 13.72 0.75 -6.98
CA ASP A 394 13.23 0.18 -8.23
C ASP A 394 11.71 0.03 -8.32
N GLY A 395 11.02 0.31 -7.21
CA GLY A 395 9.56 0.22 -7.12
C GLY A 395 9.01 -1.18 -6.86
N LEU A 396 9.83 -2.23 -6.94
CA LEU A 396 9.43 -3.61 -6.63
C LEU A 396 9.51 -3.89 -5.13
N PRO A 397 8.59 -4.69 -4.55
CA PRO A 397 8.71 -5.16 -3.19
C PRO A 397 9.92 -6.10 -3.02
N VAL A 398 10.33 -6.32 -1.79
CA VAL A 398 11.31 -7.36 -1.42
C VAL A 398 10.53 -8.51 -0.84
N ILE A 399 10.48 -9.63 -1.58
CA ILE A 399 9.80 -10.86 -1.18
C ILE A 399 10.75 -12.04 -1.46
N GLY A 400 11.04 -12.84 -0.44
CA GLY A 400 11.89 -14.03 -0.59
C GLY A 400 12.81 -14.28 0.60
N ARG A 401 13.59 -15.34 0.52
CA ARG A 401 14.56 -15.68 1.58
C ARG A 401 15.67 -14.66 1.68
N SER A 402 16.13 -14.44 2.91
CA SER A 402 17.30 -13.62 3.17
C SER A 402 18.55 -14.28 2.57
N PRO A 403 19.43 -13.52 1.90
CA PRO A 403 20.68 -14.07 1.38
C PRO A 403 21.70 -14.43 2.48
N ARG A 404 21.45 -14.02 3.73
CA ARG A 404 22.38 -14.24 4.86
C ARG A 404 21.88 -15.19 5.92
N HIS A 405 20.56 -15.32 6.07
CA HIS A 405 19.93 -16.12 7.13
C HIS A 405 18.90 -17.04 6.50
N ALA A 406 19.23 -18.32 6.43
CA ALA A 406 18.45 -19.31 5.67
C ALA A 406 17.01 -19.50 6.16
N ASN A 407 16.73 -19.21 7.44
CA ASN A 407 15.39 -19.31 8.02
C ASN A 407 14.66 -17.96 8.13
N MET A 408 15.15 -16.93 7.43
CA MET A 408 14.50 -15.61 7.41
C MET A 408 13.89 -15.35 6.04
N VAL A 409 12.64 -14.91 6.01
CA VAL A 409 11.91 -14.43 4.84
C VAL A 409 11.71 -12.93 4.95
N LEU A 410 11.90 -12.22 3.88
CA LEU A 410 11.66 -10.79 3.76
C LEU A 410 10.35 -10.58 3.01
N ALA A 411 9.47 -9.71 3.53
CA ALA A 411 8.20 -9.33 2.94
C ALA A 411 7.98 -7.84 3.21
N THR A 412 8.63 -6.97 2.45
CA THR A 412 8.70 -5.54 2.75
C THR A 412 8.94 -4.68 1.50
N GLY A 413 8.99 -3.36 1.63
CA GLY A 413 9.38 -2.48 0.53
C GLY A 413 8.31 -2.30 -0.56
N HIS A 414 7.04 -2.46 -0.24
CA HIS A 414 5.92 -2.42 -1.19
C HIS A 414 5.57 -1.03 -1.72
N CYS A 415 6.38 -0.03 -1.49
CA CYS A 415 6.16 1.34 -1.95
C CYS A 415 4.76 1.87 -1.63
N MET A 416 3.94 2.13 -2.63
CA MET A 416 2.54 2.57 -2.48
C MET A 416 1.54 1.40 -2.58
N LEU A 417 1.99 0.22 -3.05
CA LEU A 417 1.13 -0.91 -3.42
C LEU A 417 0.90 -1.93 -2.29
N GLY A 418 1.30 -1.62 -1.04
CA GLY A 418 1.21 -2.60 0.05
C GLY A 418 -0.21 -3.11 0.33
N LEU A 419 -1.24 -2.29 0.14
CA LEU A 419 -2.62 -2.73 0.26
C LEU A 419 -3.00 -3.65 -0.91
N SER A 420 -2.72 -3.21 -2.14
CA SER A 420 -3.02 -3.97 -3.36
C SER A 420 -2.30 -5.32 -3.39
N LEU A 421 -1.03 -5.37 -3.01
CA LEU A 421 -0.19 -6.57 -3.07
C LEU A 421 -0.16 -7.40 -1.76
N GLY A 422 -0.92 -7.00 -0.73
CA GLY A 422 -0.92 -7.67 0.56
C GLY A 422 -1.22 -9.18 0.47
N PRO A 423 -2.35 -9.60 -0.12
CA PRO A 423 -2.72 -11.01 -0.20
C PRO A 423 -1.73 -11.87 -0.99
N VAL A 424 -1.27 -11.42 -2.16
CA VAL A 424 -0.27 -12.18 -2.94
C VAL A 424 1.06 -12.28 -2.20
N THR A 425 1.48 -11.23 -1.49
CA THR A 425 2.66 -11.28 -0.63
C THR A 425 2.50 -12.30 0.50
N GLY A 426 1.30 -12.36 1.10
CA GLY A 426 0.98 -13.37 2.11
C GLY A 426 1.13 -14.79 1.58
N ARG A 427 0.57 -15.07 0.39
CA ARG A 427 0.70 -16.36 -0.30
C ARG A 427 2.15 -16.71 -0.58
N LEU A 428 2.89 -15.83 -1.25
CA LEU A 428 4.28 -16.05 -1.64
C LEU A 428 5.20 -16.26 -0.42
N ALA A 429 5.03 -15.46 0.63
CA ALA A 429 5.81 -15.62 1.86
C ALA A 429 5.50 -16.96 2.55
N ALA A 430 4.25 -17.43 2.54
CA ALA A 430 3.86 -18.71 3.10
C ALA A 430 4.45 -19.86 2.29
N GLU A 431 4.44 -19.81 0.96
CA GLU A 431 5.07 -20.80 0.06
C GLU A 431 6.58 -20.89 0.31
N VAL A 432 7.26 -19.72 0.42
CA VAL A 432 8.69 -19.66 0.74
C VAL A 432 8.99 -20.27 2.13
N CYS A 433 8.17 -19.97 3.15
CA CYS A 433 8.31 -20.56 4.48
C CYS A 433 8.13 -22.08 4.44
N ALA A 434 7.19 -22.59 3.67
CA ALA A 434 6.96 -24.02 3.50
C ALA A 434 8.04 -24.73 2.67
N GLY A 435 8.97 -23.99 2.06
CA GLY A 435 9.99 -24.55 1.15
C GLY A 435 9.44 -24.98 -0.20
N GLU A 436 8.26 -24.49 -0.55
CA GLU A 436 7.61 -24.73 -1.85
C GLU A 436 8.19 -23.81 -2.93
N THR A 437 8.04 -24.20 -4.18
CA THR A 437 8.29 -23.29 -5.32
C THR A 437 7.21 -22.23 -5.32
N PRO A 438 7.57 -20.92 -5.27
CA PRO A 438 6.58 -19.86 -5.33
C PRO A 438 5.71 -19.94 -6.58
N SER A 439 4.42 -19.65 -6.42
CA SER A 439 3.42 -19.68 -7.49
C SER A 439 3.63 -18.61 -8.57
N ILE A 440 4.44 -17.60 -8.27
CA ILE A 440 4.94 -16.58 -9.20
C ILE A 440 6.47 -16.57 -9.09
N ASP A 441 7.17 -16.31 -10.20
CA ASP A 441 8.63 -16.13 -10.15
C ASP A 441 9.00 -14.88 -9.36
N ILE A 442 9.59 -15.09 -8.19
CA ILE A 442 10.02 -14.00 -7.29
C ILE A 442 11.51 -13.66 -7.39
N THR A 443 12.22 -14.18 -8.39
CA THR A 443 13.66 -13.94 -8.55
C THR A 443 14.00 -12.46 -8.59
N ALA A 444 13.20 -11.66 -9.32
CA ALA A 444 13.36 -10.21 -9.38
C ALA A 444 12.95 -9.48 -8.09
N LEU A 445 12.29 -10.17 -7.14
CA LEU A 445 11.89 -9.61 -5.84
C LEU A 445 12.91 -9.90 -4.73
N ALA A 446 13.92 -10.73 -5.00
CA ALA A 446 14.92 -11.10 -4.01
C ALA A 446 15.78 -9.89 -3.56
N ALA A 447 16.23 -9.92 -2.31
CA ALA A 447 16.96 -8.78 -1.72
C ALA A 447 18.36 -8.59 -2.31
N ASP A 448 18.97 -9.64 -2.81
CA ASP A 448 20.32 -9.65 -3.40
C ASP A 448 20.43 -8.79 -4.68
N ARG A 449 19.30 -8.47 -5.35
CA ARG A 449 19.28 -7.50 -6.46
C ARG A 449 19.84 -6.11 -6.08
N PHE A 450 19.94 -5.83 -4.79
CA PHE A 450 20.55 -4.60 -4.25
C PHE A 450 22.01 -4.79 -3.78
N GLY A 451 22.63 -5.96 -4.01
CA GLY A 451 23.96 -6.28 -3.59
C GLY A 451 24.11 -6.39 -2.06
N VAL A 452 23.14 -6.97 -1.36
CA VAL A 452 23.08 -7.11 0.10
C VAL A 452 23.22 -8.55 0.58
#